data_b0b48a535b25710fac5413654cad90df
#
_entry.id   b0b48a535b25710fac5413654cad90df
#
_cell.length_a   1.000
_cell.length_b   1.000
_cell.length_c   1.000
_cell.angle_alpha   90.00
_cell.angle_beta   90.00
_cell.angle_gamma   90.00
#
_symmetry.space_group_name_H-M   'P 1'
#
loop_
_entity.id
_entity.type
_entity.pdbx_description
1 polymer ?
#
loop_
_entity_poly.entity_id
_entity_poly.type
_entity_poly.pdbx_seq_one_letter_code
_entity_poly.pdbx_strand_id
1 'polypeptide(L)'
;CLRLVGSEMCIRDRDIDEQEAKKAVEKINSENISYKIVNVCNFEEISKSLKDIETEHNKIDIFVNNAGITGMNKTVAEYPIEEWEKVIQLNLNAVFYCCKAVVPYLEKNNYGRIVNIASIAGKEGNPNAGAYSTSKAGVIGLTKSLGKELALKNIAVNCVTPAAAKTRIFDQMTEEHINLSLIHI
;
A
#
# COMPACT_ATOMS: atom_id res chain seq x y z
N CYS A 1 -5.28 -6.41 -1.48
CA CYS A 1 -5.06 -7.85 -1.39
C CYS A 1 -3.93 -8.24 -2.33
N LEU A 2 -2.88 -8.84 -1.81
CA LEU A 2 -1.75 -9.29 -2.61
C LEU A 2 -1.85 -10.80 -2.81
N ARG A 3 -1.82 -11.23 -4.06
CA ARG A 3 -1.75 -12.65 -4.41
C ARG A 3 -0.28 -13.00 -4.70
N LEU A 4 0.41 -13.54 -3.72
CA LEU A 4 1.68 -14.21 -3.94
C LEU A 4 1.41 -15.71 -4.05
N VAL A 5 1.82 -16.30 -5.16
CA VAL A 5 1.60 -17.74 -5.45
C VAL A 5 2.88 -18.48 -5.12
N GLY A 6 2.80 -19.33 -4.09
CA GLY A 6 3.83 -20.29 -3.74
C GLY A 6 3.34 -21.12 -2.56
N SER A 7 3.47 -22.43 -2.63
CA SER A 7 2.90 -23.38 -1.66
C SER A 7 3.50 -23.31 -0.24
N GLU A 8 4.53 -22.51 -0.04
CA GLU A 8 5.25 -22.41 1.25
C GLU A 8 5.18 -21.00 1.88
N MET A 9 4.47 -20.05 1.26
CA MET A 9 4.41 -18.68 1.75
C MET A 9 3.23 -18.48 2.69
N CYS A 10 3.51 -18.12 3.94
CA CYS A 10 2.49 -17.70 4.90
C CYS A 10 2.10 -16.25 4.62
N ILE A 11 0.86 -16.00 4.21
CA ILE A 11 0.31 -14.68 3.94
C ILE A 11 -0.48 -14.22 5.16
N ARG A 12 -0.19 -13.00 5.61
CA ARG A 12 -0.92 -12.32 6.70
C ARG A 12 -1.48 -11.03 6.18
N ASP A 13 -2.75 -11.09 5.73
CA ASP A 13 -3.45 -9.91 5.19
C ASP A 13 -3.88 -8.96 6.32
N ARG A 14 -3.83 -7.65 6.04
CA ARG A 14 -4.28 -6.59 6.95
C ARG A 14 -5.18 -5.65 6.17
N ASP A 15 -6.42 -5.55 6.61
CA ASP A 15 -7.42 -4.70 5.97
C ASP A 15 -8.26 -4.00 7.05
N ILE A 16 -8.98 -2.97 6.69
CA ILE A 16 -9.98 -2.33 7.54
C ILE A 16 -11.38 -2.92 7.31
N ASP A 17 -11.60 -3.55 6.16
CA ASP A 17 -12.86 -4.17 5.75
C ASP A 17 -12.81 -5.68 6.01
N GLU A 18 -13.48 -6.11 7.08
CA GLU A 18 -13.52 -7.52 7.48
C GLU A 18 -14.19 -8.43 6.44
N GLN A 19 -15.25 -7.96 5.79
CA GLN A 19 -15.98 -8.78 4.82
C GLN A 19 -15.12 -9.06 3.59
N GLU A 20 -14.40 -8.05 3.11
CA GLU A 20 -13.53 -8.19 1.96
C GLU A 20 -12.26 -8.98 2.28
N ALA A 21 -11.69 -8.80 3.45
CA ALA A 21 -10.56 -9.61 3.91
C ALA A 21 -10.94 -11.09 4.01
N LYS A 22 -12.10 -11.40 4.58
CA LYS A 22 -12.64 -12.75 4.67
C LYS A 22 -12.86 -13.38 3.29
N LYS A 23 -13.53 -12.68 2.37
CA LYS A 23 -13.72 -13.14 0.98
C LYS A 23 -12.39 -13.40 0.28
N ALA A 24 -11.37 -12.57 0.50
CA ALA A 24 -10.06 -12.74 -0.09
C ALA A 24 -9.38 -14.05 0.40
N VAL A 25 -9.44 -14.32 1.70
CA VAL A 25 -8.91 -15.55 2.30
C VAL A 25 -9.66 -16.78 1.78
N GLU A 26 -10.98 -16.76 1.77
CA GLU A 26 -11.81 -17.85 1.25
C GLU A 26 -11.52 -18.13 -0.23
N LYS A 27 -11.33 -17.10 -1.04
CA LYS A 27 -11.01 -17.24 -2.47
C LYS A 27 -9.64 -17.88 -2.73
N ILE A 28 -8.66 -17.62 -1.87
CA ILE A 28 -7.33 -18.21 -2.00
C ILE A 28 -7.34 -19.68 -1.53
N ASN A 29 -8.23 -20.00 -0.58
CA ASN A 29 -8.44 -21.35 -0.05
C ASN A 29 -7.13 -22.06 0.31
N SER A 30 -6.32 -21.45 1.17
CA SER A 30 -5.04 -21.99 1.63
C SER A 30 -4.96 -21.86 3.16
N GLU A 31 -4.48 -22.91 3.82
CA GLU A 31 -4.23 -22.91 5.27
C GLU A 31 -3.13 -21.93 5.69
N ASN A 32 -2.30 -21.51 4.73
CA ASN A 32 -1.19 -20.59 4.97
C ASN A 32 -1.59 -19.10 4.88
N ILE A 33 -2.88 -18.79 4.77
CA ILE A 33 -3.37 -17.40 4.73
C ILE A 33 -4.28 -17.10 5.91
N SER A 34 -4.08 -15.93 6.51
CA SER A 34 -5.00 -15.39 7.51
C SER A 34 -5.13 -13.88 7.35
N TYR A 35 -6.19 -13.30 7.92
CA TYR A 35 -6.39 -11.86 7.96
C TYR A 35 -6.54 -11.35 9.40
N LYS A 36 -6.32 -10.06 9.57
CA LYS A 36 -6.63 -9.33 10.81
C LYS A 36 -7.07 -7.93 10.45
N ILE A 37 -8.04 -7.40 11.18
CA ILE A 37 -8.48 -6.03 10.99
C ILE A 37 -7.50 -5.08 11.65
N VAL A 38 -6.94 -4.17 10.86
CA VAL A 38 -5.93 -3.20 11.27
C VAL A 38 -6.14 -1.90 10.50
N ASN A 39 -6.30 -0.80 11.20
CA ASN A 39 -6.29 0.52 10.59
C ASN A 39 -4.84 0.97 10.36
N VAL A 40 -4.40 0.98 9.11
CA VAL A 40 -3.03 1.40 8.74
C VAL A 40 -2.75 2.90 8.94
N CYS A 41 -3.78 3.71 9.24
CA CYS A 41 -3.61 5.08 9.68
C CYS A 41 -3.30 5.21 11.18
N ASN A 42 -3.35 4.10 11.92
CA ASN A 42 -3.04 4.06 13.36
C ASN A 42 -1.72 3.31 13.59
N PHE A 43 -0.69 4.03 14.01
CA PHE A 43 0.66 3.47 14.21
C PHE A 43 0.72 2.41 15.31
N GLU A 44 -0.09 2.54 16.37
CA GLU A 44 -0.13 1.58 17.49
C GLU A 44 -0.75 0.25 17.05
N GLU A 45 -1.82 0.29 16.24
CA GLU A 45 -2.42 -0.92 15.67
C GLU A 45 -1.46 -1.66 14.75
N ILE A 46 -0.73 -0.93 13.90
CA ILE A 46 0.32 -1.50 13.02
C ILE A 46 1.38 -2.19 13.89
N SER A 47 1.92 -1.47 14.87
CA SER A 47 2.99 -1.96 15.74
C SER A 47 2.58 -3.21 16.50
N LYS A 48 1.36 -3.23 17.05
CA LYS A 48 0.79 -4.40 17.72
C LYS A 48 0.65 -5.58 16.76
N SER A 49 0.11 -5.33 15.56
CA SER A 49 -0.08 -6.38 14.55
C SER A 49 1.24 -7.01 14.10
N LEU A 50 2.30 -6.23 13.92
CA LEU A 50 3.62 -6.73 13.54
C LEU A 50 4.26 -7.56 14.69
N LYS A 51 4.09 -7.12 15.92
CA LYS A 51 4.54 -7.88 17.10
C LYS A 51 3.84 -9.23 17.22
N ASP A 52 2.53 -9.27 16.95
CA ASP A 52 1.76 -10.52 16.92
C ASP A 52 2.32 -11.47 15.86
N ILE A 53 2.57 -10.97 14.62
CA ILE A 53 3.16 -11.76 13.53
C ILE A 53 4.55 -12.30 13.92
N GLU A 54 5.40 -11.46 14.50
CA GLU A 54 6.73 -11.90 14.96
C GLU A 54 6.63 -12.99 16.02
N THR A 55 5.71 -12.85 16.98
CA THR A 55 5.49 -13.83 18.04
C THR A 55 5.01 -15.18 17.48
N GLU A 56 4.10 -15.15 16.51
CA GLU A 56 3.49 -16.35 15.91
C GLU A 56 4.42 -17.05 14.91
N HIS A 57 5.22 -16.29 14.16
CA HIS A 57 5.97 -16.77 12.98
C HIS A 57 7.49 -16.53 13.06
N ASN A 58 7.98 -15.90 14.10
CA ASN A 58 9.39 -15.57 14.38
C ASN A 58 10.05 -14.60 13.39
N LYS A 59 9.42 -14.30 12.25
CA LYS A 59 10.00 -13.41 11.23
C LYS A 59 8.97 -12.77 10.31
N ILE A 60 9.39 -11.69 9.67
CA ILE A 60 8.71 -11.04 8.56
C ILE A 60 9.72 -10.96 7.43
N ASP A 61 9.41 -11.53 6.26
CA ASP A 61 10.32 -11.54 5.11
C ASP A 61 9.91 -10.51 4.06
N ILE A 62 8.61 -10.37 3.81
CA ILE A 62 8.06 -9.51 2.75
C ILE A 62 6.95 -8.65 3.34
N PHE A 63 7.00 -7.36 3.02
CA PHE A 63 5.98 -6.41 3.44
C PHE A 63 5.47 -5.60 2.24
N VAL A 64 4.15 -5.56 2.07
CA VAL A 64 3.54 -4.88 0.94
C VAL A 64 2.55 -3.82 1.41
N ASN A 65 2.83 -2.58 1.07
CA ASN A 65 1.94 -1.45 1.28
C ASN A 65 1.03 -1.29 0.05
N ASN A 66 -0.21 -1.75 0.16
CA ASN A 66 -1.18 -1.72 -0.93
C ASN A 66 -2.41 -0.87 -0.63
N ALA A 67 -2.75 -0.62 0.63
CA ALA A 67 -3.92 0.17 1.00
C ALA A 67 -3.89 1.57 0.37
N GLY A 68 -5.04 2.02 -0.13
CA GLY A 68 -5.15 3.34 -0.74
C GLY A 68 -6.52 3.62 -1.36
N ILE A 69 -6.78 4.91 -1.58
CA ILE A 69 -7.99 5.45 -2.21
C ILE A 69 -7.61 6.45 -3.29
N THR A 70 -8.49 6.67 -4.27
CA THR A 70 -8.30 7.70 -5.29
C THR A 70 -8.61 9.10 -4.78
N GLY A 71 -9.56 9.20 -3.84
CA GLY A 71 -10.17 10.47 -3.48
C GLY A 71 -11.13 10.98 -4.55
N MET A 72 -11.55 12.23 -4.43
CA MET A 72 -12.46 12.88 -5.35
C MET A 72 -11.76 13.32 -6.64
N ASN A 73 -12.52 13.36 -7.74
CA ASN A 73 -12.08 13.93 -9.01
C ASN A 73 -12.51 15.40 -9.06
N LYS A 74 -11.59 16.32 -8.75
CA LYS A 74 -11.82 17.77 -8.78
C LYS A 74 -10.53 18.50 -9.12
N THR A 75 -10.67 19.69 -9.68
CA THR A 75 -9.54 20.61 -9.89
C THR A 75 -8.89 20.95 -8.56
N VAL A 76 -7.62 21.31 -8.56
CA VAL A 76 -6.90 21.70 -7.34
C VAL A 76 -7.59 22.89 -6.63
N ALA A 77 -8.13 23.83 -7.40
CA ALA A 77 -8.81 25.02 -6.85
C ALA A 77 -10.11 24.68 -6.11
N GLU A 78 -10.78 23.60 -6.48
CA GLU A 78 -12.08 23.19 -5.92
C GLU A 78 -11.96 21.96 -5.00
N TYR A 79 -10.75 21.45 -4.80
CA TYR A 79 -10.54 20.22 -4.02
C TYR A 79 -10.77 20.50 -2.53
N PRO A 80 -11.69 19.81 -1.85
CA PRO A 80 -11.91 19.99 -0.42
C PRO A 80 -10.67 19.63 0.39
N ILE A 81 -10.31 20.45 1.37
CA ILE A 81 -9.12 20.25 2.21
C ILE A 81 -9.22 18.94 2.97
N GLU A 82 -10.36 18.63 3.51
CA GLU A 82 -10.61 17.40 4.29
C GLU A 82 -10.41 16.14 3.45
N GLU A 83 -10.84 16.17 2.19
CA GLU A 83 -10.62 15.05 1.26
C GLU A 83 -9.15 14.94 0.84
N TRP A 84 -8.46 16.06 0.69
CA TRP A 84 -7.02 16.08 0.49
C TRP A 84 -6.29 15.41 1.66
N GLU A 85 -6.57 15.82 2.88
CA GLU A 85 -5.95 15.29 4.10
C GLU A 85 -6.20 13.79 4.24
N LYS A 86 -7.42 13.33 3.96
CA LYS A 86 -7.80 11.92 3.99
C LYS A 86 -6.99 11.08 2.99
N VAL A 87 -6.82 11.57 1.76
CA VAL A 87 -6.01 10.88 0.74
C VAL A 87 -4.55 10.82 1.16
N ILE A 88 -3.98 11.93 1.61
CA ILE A 88 -2.59 12.00 2.07
C ILE A 88 -2.38 11.10 3.29
N GLN A 89 -3.31 11.10 4.23
CA GLN A 89 -3.22 10.28 5.44
C GLN A 89 -3.15 8.79 5.11
N LEU A 90 -4.04 8.30 4.25
CA LEU A 90 -4.06 6.87 3.91
C LEU A 90 -2.97 6.49 2.90
N ASN A 91 -2.81 7.26 1.83
CA ASN A 91 -1.94 6.85 0.72
C ASN A 91 -0.46 7.12 0.98
N LEU A 92 -0.11 8.05 1.86
CA LEU A 92 1.28 8.46 2.11
C LEU A 92 1.70 8.26 3.56
N ASN A 93 1.00 8.89 4.52
CA ASN A 93 1.38 8.81 5.93
C ASN A 93 1.31 7.36 6.45
N ALA A 94 0.26 6.62 6.10
CA ALA A 94 0.13 5.22 6.49
C ALA A 94 1.26 4.35 5.90
N VAL A 95 1.68 4.60 4.66
CA VAL A 95 2.84 3.90 4.06
C VAL A 95 4.12 4.18 4.86
N PHE A 96 4.33 5.44 5.25
CA PHE A 96 5.44 5.79 6.13
C PHE A 96 5.36 5.08 7.49
N TYR A 97 4.18 5.06 8.12
CA TYR A 97 3.98 4.37 9.41
C TYR A 97 4.29 2.88 9.30
N CYS A 98 3.79 2.24 8.27
CA CYS A 98 4.05 0.83 7.99
C CYS A 98 5.54 0.55 7.78
N CYS A 99 6.21 1.35 6.94
CA CYS A 99 7.66 1.23 6.73
C CYS A 99 8.44 1.43 8.04
N LYS A 100 8.12 2.48 8.80
CA LYS A 100 8.75 2.76 10.10
C LYS A 100 8.58 1.60 11.09
N ALA A 101 7.41 0.98 11.12
CA ALA A 101 7.11 -0.10 12.03
C ALA A 101 7.78 -1.42 11.63
N VAL A 102 7.87 -1.74 10.33
CA VAL A 102 8.38 -3.05 9.86
C VAL A 102 9.91 -3.11 9.78
N VAL A 103 10.59 -2.00 9.47
CA VAL A 103 12.04 -1.97 9.26
C VAL A 103 12.83 -2.62 10.40
N PRO A 104 12.56 -2.36 11.70
CA PRO A 104 13.31 -3.01 12.79
C PRO A 104 13.25 -4.54 12.77
N TYR A 105 12.14 -5.13 12.36
CA TYR A 105 11.99 -6.59 12.25
C TYR A 105 12.82 -7.15 11.09
N LEU A 106 12.82 -6.44 9.94
CA LEU A 106 13.62 -6.84 8.78
C LEU A 106 15.12 -6.73 9.07
N GLU A 107 15.53 -5.68 9.78
CA GLU A 107 16.92 -5.49 10.20
C GLU A 107 17.38 -6.57 11.17
N LYS A 108 16.55 -6.92 12.16
CA LYS A 108 16.83 -8.02 13.11
C LYS A 108 17.11 -9.34 12.38
N ASN A 109 16.39 -9.61 11.31
CA ASN A 109 16.52 -10.83 10.51
C ASN A 109 17.60 -10.71 9.42
N ASN A 110 18.18 -9.52 9.22
CA ASN A 110 19.08 -9.19 8.10
C ASN A 110 18.51 -9.66 6.73
N TYR A 111 17.21 -9.58 6.57
CA TYR A 111 16.52 -9.92 5.34
C TYR A 111 15.18 -9.18 5.27
N GLY A 112 14.86 -8.63 4.10
CA GLY A 112 13.54 -8.02 3.88
C GLY A 112 13.29 -7.57 2.46
N ARG A 113 12.01 -7.59 2.08
CA ARG A 113 11.51 -7.04 0.81
C ARG A 113 10.30 -6.18 1.09
N ILE A 114 10.44 -4.88 0.89
CA ILE A 114 9.32 -3.92 0.99
C ILE A 114 8.88 -3.56 -0.42
N VAL A 115 7.58 -3.68 -0.68
CA VAL A 115 6.96 -3.28 -1.94
C VAL A 115 5.85 -2.27 -1.65
N ASN A 116 6.01 -1.05 -2.17
CA ASN A 116 5.02 0.00 -2.05
C ASN A 116 4.22 0.12 -3.36
N ILE A 117 2.90 0.09 -3.28
CA ILE A 117 2.05 0.26 -4.47
C ILE A 117 1.81 1.76 -4.68
N ALA A 118 2.61 2.32 -5.60
CA ALA A 118 2.45 3.67 -6.09
C ALA A 118 1.46 3.75 -7.27
N SER A 119 1.71 4.59 -8.26
CA SER A 119 0.93 4.71 -9.49
C SER A 119 1.74 5.47 -10.55
N ILE A 120 1.42 5.28 -11.81
CA ILE A 120 1.91 6.13 -12.89
C ILE A 120 1.51 7.59 -12.66
N ALA A 121 0.33 7.84 -12.08
CA ALA A 121 -0.13 9.18 -11.68
C ALA A 121 0.85 9.90 -10.72
N GLY A 122 1.64 9.16 -9.95
CA GLY A 122 2.70 9.73 -9.11
C GLY A 122 3.95 10.15 -9.89
N LYS A 123 4.10 9.75 -11.15
CA LYS A 123 5.19 10.17 -12.05
C LYS A 123 4.77 11.32 -12.95
N GLU A 124 3.57 11.25 -13.51
CA GLU A 124 3.10 12.11 -14.60
C GLU A 124 2.11 13.15 -14.11
N GLY A 125 1.41 12.87 -13.01
CA GLY A 125 0.25 13.67 -12.58
C GLY A 125 -0.97 13.36 -13.44
N ASN A 126 -2.16 13.38 -12.83
CA ASN A 126 -3.42 13.25 -13.56
C ASN A 126 -4.30 14.48 -13.31
N PRO A 127 -4.91 15.09 -14.34
CA PRO A 127 -5.89 16.13 -14.14
C PRO A 127 -7.01 15.67 -13.20
N ASN A 128 -7.50 16.58 -12.36
CA ASN A 128 -8.57 16.34 -11.38
C ASN A 128 -8.26 15.27 -10.28
N ALA A 129 -7.01 14.78 -10.22
CA ALA A 129 -6.56 13.79 -9.22
C ALA A 129 -5.31 14.28 -8.45
N GLY A 130 -5.25 15.57 -8.12
CA GLY A 130 -4.09 16.21 -7.50
C GLY A 130 -3.66 15.54 -6.19
N ALA A 131 -4.59 15.27 -5.27
CA ALA A 131 -4.30 14.61 -4.00
C ALA A 131 -3.73 13.20 -4.20
N TYR A 132 -4.35 12.40 -5.08
CA TYR A 132 -3.89 11.06 -5.42
C TYR A 132 -2.49 11.09 -6.04
N SER A 133 -2.29 11.90 -7.07
CA SER A 133 -1.00 12.03 -7.77
C SER A 133 0.12 12.45 -6.82
N THR A 134 -0.14 13.45 -5.96
CA THR A 134 0.81 13.93 -4.95
C THR A 134 1.14 12.82 -3.94
N SER A 135 0.13 12.11 -3.43
CA SER A 135 0.35 11.02 -2.49
C SER A 135 1.23 9.91 -3.08
N LYS A 136 0.97 9.53 -4.34
CA LYS A 136 1.73 8.47 -5.02
C LYS A 136 3.14 8.92 -5.43
N ALA A 137 3.34 10.20 -5.74
CA ALA A 137 4.68 10.80 -5.91
C ALA A 137 5.47 10.76 -4.60
N GLY A 138 4.83 11.09 -3.47
CA GLY A 138 5.42 10.97 -2.14
C GLY A 138 5.87 9.56 -1.80
N VAL A 139 5.06 8.54 -2.13
CA VAL A 139 5.42 7.12 -1.96
C VAL A 139 6.66 6.74 -2.78
N ILE A 140 6.79 7.24 -4.00
CA ILE A 140 7.99 7.01 -4.84
C ILE A 140 9.22 7.64 -4.18
N GLY A 141 9.09 8.87 -3.67
CA GLY A 141 10.16 9.57 -2.95
C GLY A 141 10.60 8.82 -1.69
N LEU A 142 9.63 8.44 -0.84
CA LEU A 142 9.88 7.65 0.37
C LEU A 142 10.59 6.32 0.05
N THR A 143 10.14 5.61 -0.98
CA THR A 143 10.76 4.35 -1.41
C THR A 143 12.23 4.52 -1.77
N LYS A 144 12.55 5.58 -2.51
CA LYS A 144 13.95 5.87 -2.91
C LYS A 144 14.82 6.21 -1.70
N SER A 145 14.32 7.01 -0.77
CA SER A 145 15.05 7.37 0.46
C SER A 145 15.31 6.13 1.30
N LEU A 146 14.27 5.38 1.64
CA LEU A 146 14.39 4.19 2.48
C LEU A 146 15.27 3.11 1.83
N GLY A 147 15.17 2.94 0.50
CA GLY A 147 16.04 2.02 -0.23
C GLY A 147 17.52 2.37 -0.14
N LYS A 148 17.87 3.66 -0.12
CA LYS A 148 19.26 4.14 0.09
C LYS A 148 19.70 3.96 1.54
N GLU A 149 18.84 4.23 2.51
CA GLU A 149 19.12 4.04 3.94
C GLU A 149 19.45 2.56 4.27
N LEU A 150 18.81 1.63 3.58
CA LEU A 150 18.96 0.19 3.79
C LEU A 150 19.92 -0.49 2.79
N ALA A 151 20.61 0.28 1.95
CA ALA A 151 21.41 -0.24 0.83
C ALA A 151 22.56 -1.19 1.24
N LEU A 152 23.09 -1.05 2.46
CA LEU A 152 24.15 -1.93 2.99
C LEU A 152 23.61 -3.18 3.72
N LYS A 153 22.28 -3.36 3.75
CA LYS A 153 21.60 -4.48 4.39
C LYS A 153 20.97 -5.38 3.33
N ASN A 154 20.70 -6.63 3.65
CA ASN A 154 19.96 -7.53 2.75
C ASN A 154 18.46 -7.20 2.72
N ILE A 155 18.15 -5.92 2.59
CA ILE A 155 16.78 -5.40 2.57
C ILE A 155 16.60 -4.57 1.30
N ALA A 156 15.63 -4.97 0.45
CA ALA A 156 15.30 -4.22 -0.75
C ALA A 156 13.96 -3.51 -0.59
N VAL A 157 13.92 -2.24 -0.98
CA VAL A 157 12.71 -1.41 -0.95
C VAL A 157 12.41 -0.96 -2.37
N ASN A 158 11.26 -1.37 -2.88
CA ASN A 158 10.82 -1.07 -4.24
C ASN A 158 9.41 -0.50 -4.26
N CYS A 159 9.05 0.20 -5.32
CA CYS A 159 7.67 0.52 -5.62
C CYS A 159 7.26 0.02 -7.01
N VAL A 160 5.99 -0.35 -7.12
CA VAL A 160 5.34 -0.64 -8.40
C VAL A 160 4.45 0.55 -8.76
N THR A 161 4.49 0.97 -10.01
CA THR A 161 3.71 2.11 -10.53
C THR A 161 2.75 1.64 -11.61
N PRO A 162 1.64 0.95 -11.25
CA PRO A 162 0.66 0.51 -12.23
C PRO A 162 0.08 1.70 -13.00
N ALA A 163 -0.18 1.51 -14.30
CA ALA A 163 -0.88 2.49 -15.12
C ALA A 163 -2.39 2.38 -14.91
N ALA A 164 -2.99 1.31 -15.42
CA ALA A 164 -4.41 1.03 -15.25
C ALA A 164 -4.57 -0.45 -14.91
N ALA A 165 -5.21 -0.73 -13.79
CA ALA A 165 -5.57 -2.09 -13.40
C ALA A 165 -7.07 -2.10 -13.09
N LYS A 166 -7.84 -2.94 -13.81
CA LYS A 166 -9.28 -3.09 -13.58
C LYS A 166 -9.52 -3.74 -12.21
N THR A 167 -9.56 -2.91 -11.18
CA THR A 167 -9.83 -3.29 -9.80
C THR A 167 -10.93 -2.39 -9.25
N ARG A 168 -11.39 -2.62 -8.03
CA ARG A 168 -12.38 -1.74 -7.36
C ARG A 168 -11.99 -0.26 -7.29
N ILE A 169 -10.75 0.09 -7.55
CA ILE A 169 -10.32 1.49 -7.63
C ILE A 169 -10.97 2.19 -8.83
N PHE A 170 -11.31 1.45 -9.90
CA PHE A 170 -12.08 1.97 -11.04
C PHE A 170 -13.52 2.34 -10.66
N ASP A 171 -14.12 1.65 -9.69
CA ASP A 171 -15.47 1.95 -9.21
C ASP A 171 -15.54 3.32 -8.50
N GLN A 172 -14.39 3.87 -8.12
CA GLN A 172 -14.25 5.19 -7.50
C GLN A 172 -13.96 6.31 -8.52
N MET A 173 -13.85 5.98 -9.80
CA MET A 173 -13.50 6.90 -10.88
C MET A 173 -14.71 7.18 -11.78
N THR A 174 -14.80 8.39 -12.33
CA THR A 174 -15.76 8.70 -13.37
C THR A 174 -15.34 8.06 -14.70
N GLU A 175 -16.30 7.77 -15.61
CA GLU A 175 -15.97 7.25 -16.95
C GLU A 175 -15.04 8.19 -17.72
N GLU A 176 -15.23 9.50 -17.58
CA GLU A 176 -14.35 10.50 -18.19
C GLU A 176 -12.90 10.35 -17.69
N HIS A 177 -12.70 10.14 -16.38
CA HIS A 177 -11.37 9.96 -15.78
C HIS A 177 -10.73 8.64 -16.22
N ILE A 178 -11.51 7.57 -16.34
CA ILE A 178 -11.05 6.28 -16.84
C ILE A 178 -10.58 6.44 -18.29
N ASN A 179 -11.37 7.12 -19.13
CA ASN A 179 -11.01 7.36 -20.53
C ASN A 179 -9.74 8.21 -20.66
N LEU A 180 -9.60 9.28 -19.88
CA LEU A 180 -8.39 10.10 -19.85
C LEU A 180 -7.15 9.29 -19.44
N SER A 181 -7.28 8.41 -18.45
CA SER A 181 -6.20 7.54 -18.00
C SER A 181 -5.78 6.50 -19.05
N LEU A 182 -6.69 6.09 -19.94
CA LEU A 182 -6.43 5.12 -21.01
C LEU A 182 -5.84 5.75 -22.28
N ILE A 183 -6.07 7.05 -22.53
CA ILE A 183 -5.58 7.76 -23.72
C ILE A 183 -4.04 7.85 -23.75
N HIS A 184 -3.37 7.81 -22.60
CA HIS A 184 -1.92 7.94 -22.49
C HIS A 184 -1.18 6.59 -22.36
N ILE A 185 -1.88 5.49 -22.51
CA ILE A 185 -1.30 4.15 -22.57
C ILE A 185 -1.14 3.69 -24.01
#